data_3dc6c993945305487427c737d95e2521
#
_entry.id   3dc6c993945305487427c737d95e2521
#
_cell.length_a   1.000
_cell.length_b   1.000
_cell.length_c   1.000
_cell.angle_alpha   90.00
_cell.angle_beta   90.00
_cell.angle_gamma   90.00
#
_symmetry.space_group_name_H-M   'P 1'
#
loop_
_entity.id
_entity.type
_entity.pdbx_description
1 polymer ?
#
loop_
_entity_poly.entity_id
_entity_poly.type
_entity_poly.pdbx_seq_one_letter_code
_entity_poly.pdbx_strand_id
1 'polypeptide(L)'
;YLDAADQNVTCQVSAKYGGREFSALDVLSKQDHGGIEALRDVSREEEILFHVMQWFPRIDWEREELHCGGDEELVYQVMESGTEKLMELGEVRCTKNFLNHHVVRRMKVSVGVSVSSGLLDLSITTEDIPQAELLDILASYRAKKKYYRLKDGSFMNLDDSSLQMLSEMMDAMHLKPKEFVKGKMHLPMYRTLYLDKMLEENDSVYSKRDSHFRKVVKGFKTVKDADFEEPESLSRIMRKYQKNGFKWLRTLEA
;
A
#
# COMPACT_ATOMS: atom_id res chain seq x y z
N TYR A 1 22.52 16.09 5.28
CA TYR A 1 21.31 16.75 4.78
C TYR A 1 20.69 15.95 3.65
N LEU A 2 19.40 15.60 3.77
CA LEU A 2 18.65 14.92 2.71
C LEU A 2 17.62 15.87 2.10
N ASP A 3 17.59 15.92 0.76
CA ASP A 3 16.56 16.64 -0.01
C ASP A 3 15.99 15.75 -1.12
N ALA A 4 14.75 16.01 -1.50
CA ALA A 4 14.07 15.33 -2.59
C ALA A 4 13.58 16.36 -3.62
N ALA A 5 14.08 16.28 -4.84
CA ALA A 5 13.70 17.15 -5.96
C ALA A 5 13.74 16.37 -7.27
N ASP A 6 12.83 16.71 -8.19
CA ASP A 6 12.82 16.21 -9.57
C ASP A 6 12.97 14.68 -9.70
N GLN A 7 12.25 13.95 -8.85
CA GLN A 7 12.26 12.48 -8.81
C GLN A 7 13.58 11.84 -8.34
N ASN A 8 14.43 12.62 -7.72
CA ASN A 8 15.72 12.19 -7.20
C ASN A 8 15.83 12.53 -5.71
N VAL A 9 16.73 11.85 -5.00
CA VAL A 9 17.13 12.22 -3.64
C VAL A 9 18.59 12.60 -3.63
N THR A 10 18.89 13.71 -2.97
CA THR A 10 20.25 14.20 -2.78
C THR A 10 20.66 14.16 -1.32
N CYS A 11 21.94 14.03 -1.08
CA CYS A 11 22.54 13.95 0.24
C CYS A 11 23.81 14.83 0.29
N GLN A 12 23.82 15.81 1.19
CA GLN A 12 25.05 16.55 1.54
C GLN A 12 25.60 15.99 2.85
N VAL A 13 26.87 15.61 2.83
CA VAL A 13 27.56 15.04 3.99
C VAL A 13 28.59 16.05 4.47
N SER A 14 28.52 16.45 5.73
CA SER A 14 29.47 17.34 6.35
C SER A 14 30.02 16.78 7.66
N ALA A 15 31.26 17.07 7.95
CA ALA A 15 31.92 16.75 9.21
C ALA A 15 32.16 18.02 10.02
N LYS A 16 31.91 17.96 11.33
CA LYS A 16 31.97 19.12 12.21
C LYS A 16 33.01 18.93 13.31
N TYR A 17 33.96 19.82 13.36
CA TYR A 17 35.07 19.82 14.34
C TYR A 17 35.16 21.18 15.03
N GLY A 18 34.92 21.23 16.33
CA GLY A 18 35.12 22.42 17.14
C GLY A 18 34.39 23.69 16.63
N GLY A 19 33.27 23.57 15.97
CA GLY A 19 32.47 24.69 15.44
C GLY A 19 32.80 25.05 13.98
N ARG A 20 33.73 24.36 13.32
CA ARG A 20 33.94 24.42 11.88
C ARG A 20 33.28 23.25 11.19
N GLU A 21 32.71 23.46 10.01
CA GLU A 21 32.04 22.47 9.20
C GLU A 21 32.79 22.32 7.87
N PHE A 22 33.00 21.08 7.45
CA PHE A 22 33.74 20.71 6.25
C PHE A 22 32.88 19.77 5.41
N SER A 23 32.94 19.91 4.09
CA SER A 23 32.33 18.92 3.19
C SER A 23 33.10 17.60 3.30
N ALA A 24 32.37 16.48 3.46
CA ALA A 24 33.02 15.18 3.44
C ALA A 24 33.58 14.83 2.05
N LEU A 25 33.09 15.47 0.97
CA LEU A 25 33.61 15.29 -0.39
C LEU A 25 35.02 15.84 -0.59
N ASP A 26 35.47 16.77 0.28
CA ASP A 26 36.83 17.27 0.26
C ASP A 26 37.88 16.17 0.33
N VAL A 27 37.58 15.11 1.07
CA VAL A 27 38.45 13.94 1.24
C VAL A 27 38.72 13.24 -0.10
N LEU A 28 37.75 13.24 -1.02
CA LEU A 28 37.91 12.66 -2.36
C LEU A 28 38.59 13.58 -3.35
N SER A 29 38.51 14.91 -3.16
CA SER A 29 39.01 15.89 -4.11
C SER A 29 40.54 16.00 -4.13
N LYS A 30 41.25 15.44 -3.13
CA LYS A 30 42.70 15.55 -2.93
C LYS A 30 43.23 16.99 -2.99
N GLN A 31 42.37 17.97 -2.72
CA GLN A 31 42.81 19.35 -2.63
C GLN A 31 43.54 19.57 -1.29
N ASP A 32 44.74 20.11 -1.37
CA ASP A 32 45.55 20.44 -0.18
C ASP A 32 44.92 21.68 0.50
N HIS A 33 44.19 21.47 1.56
CA HIS A 33 43.53 22.53 2.34
C HIS A 33 44.43 23.15 3.41
N GLY A 34 45.76 23.11 3.19
CA GLY A 34 46.74 23.91 3.91
C GLY A 34 46.64 23.82 5.44
N GLY A 35 47.13 22.72 6.05
CA GLY A 35 47.38 22.67 7.51
C GLY A 35 46.17 22.47 8.42
N ILE A 36 44.93 22.45 7.88
CA ILE A 36 43.70 22.23 8.65
C ILE A 36 43.43 20.73 8.81
N GLU A 37 44.02 19.89 7.99
CA GLU A 37 43.89 18.43 8.02
C GLU A 37 44.27 17.77 9.37
N ALA A 38 45.20 18.43 10.11
CA ALA A 38 45.66 17.92 11.41
C ALA A 38 44.52 17.84 12.50
N LEU A 39 43.36 18.44 12.25
CA LEU A 39 42.20 18.44 13.16
C LEU A 39 41.05 17.54 12.70
N ARG A 40 41.16 16.96 11.49
CA ARG A 40 40.13 16.12 10.88
C ARG A 40 40.45 14.62 11.05
N ASP A 41 39.46 13.83 11.35
CA ASP A 41 39.56 12.36 11.27
C ASP A 41 39.20 11.92 9.85
N VAL A 42 40.13 12.11 8.92
CA VAL A 42 39.96 11.83 7.49
C VAL A 42 39.57 10.36 7.26
N SER A 43 40.19 9.44 8.01
CA SER A 43 39.87 8.00 7.86
C SER A 43 38.43 7.71 8.24
N ARG A 44 37.91 8.34 9.27
CA ARG A 44 36.52 8.17 9.67
C ARG A 44 35.55 8.83 8.69
N GLU A 45 35.92 9.98 8.14
CA GLU A 45 35.14 10.66 7.11
C GLU A 45 35.05 9.80 5.83
N GLU A 46 36.19 9.20 5.38
CA GLU A 46 36.21 8.28 4.25
C GLU A 46 35.30 7.06 4.47
N GLU A 47 35.37 6.45 5.64
CA GLU A 47 34.52 5.29 6.00
C GLU A 47 33.02 5.66 5.92
N ILE A 48 32.62 6.77 6.55
CA ILE A 48 31.23 7.26 6.52
C ILE A 48 30.80 7.56 5.08
N LEU A 49 31.64 8.28 4.33
CA LEU A 49 31.33 8.65 2.96
C LEU A 49 31.14 7.39 2.08
N PHE A 50 32.00 6.38 2.25
CA PHE A 50 31.85 5.10 1.55
C PHE A 50 30.51 4.43 1.84
N HIS A 51 30.03 4.43 3.09
CA HIS A 51 28.73 3.90 3.46
C HIS A 51 27.58 4.72 2.85
N VAL A 52 27.69 6.05 2.85
CA VAL A 52 26.68 6.94 2.23
C VAL A 52 26.63 6.74 0.71
N MET A 53 27.77 6.56 0.06
CA MET A 53 27.85 6.34 -1.40
C MET A 53 27.21 5.03 -1.87
N GLN A 54 26.96 4.07 -0.98
CA GLN A 54 26.17 2.89 -1.32
C GLN A 54 24.71 3.24 -1.64
N TRP A 55 24.19 4.31 -1.02
CA TRP A 55 22.84 4.82 -1.25
C TRP A 55 22.79 5.90 -2.32
N PHE A 56 23.87 6.69 -2.44
CA PHE A 56 24.00 7.84 -3.33
C PHE A 56 25.26 7.71 -4.18
N PRO A 57 25.25 6.86 -5.22
CA PRO A 57 26.46 6.50 -5.98
C PRO A 57 26.94 7.58 -6.95
N ARG A 58 26.24 8.69 -7.09
CA ARG A 58 26.60 9.79 -8.00
C ARG A 58 27.01 11.02 -7.21
N ILE A 59 28.01 11.76 -7.71
CA ILE A 59 28.51 12.99 -7.10
C ILE A 59 28.25 14.16 -8.05
N ASP A 60 27.62 15.20 -7.53
CA ASP A 60 27.61 16.54 -8.16
C ASP A 60 28.64 17.39 -7.47
N TRP A 61 29.79 17.61 -8.16
CA TRP A 61 30.91 18.40 -7.64
C TRP A 61 30.61 19.89 -7.58
N GLU A 62 29.70 20.42 -8.40
CA GLU A 62 29.36 21.84 -8.40
C GLU A 62 28.51 22.21 -7.17
N ARG A 63 27.62 21.29 -6.75
CA ARG A 63 26.76 21.48 -5.60
C ARG A 63 27.30 20.84 -4.32
N GLU A 64 28.43 20.15 -4.40
CA GLU A 64 28.99 19.36 -3.30
C GLU A 64 27.98 18.37 -2.67
N GLU A 65 27.25 17.68 -3.51
CA GLU A 65 26.22 16.74 -3.06
C GLU A 65 26.30 15.37 -3.75
N LEU A 66 25.82 14.37 -3.05
CA LEU A 66 25.63 13.03 -3.56
C LEU A 66 24.17 12.86 -3.99
N HIS A 67 23.90 11.99 -5.00
CA HIS A 67 22.53 11.74 -5.43
C HIS A 67 22.33 10.31 -5.95
N CYS A 68 21.05 9.85 -5.98
CA CYS A 68 20.65 8.54 -6.46
C CYS A 68 20.78 8.37 -7.99
N GLY A 69 21.06 9.45 -8.75
CA GLY A 69 21.22 9.41 -10.19
C GLY A 69 19.94 9.20 -10.99
N GLY A 70 18.77 9.41 -10.38
CA GLY A 70 17.47 9.13 -10.99
C GLY A 70 17.11 7.62 -11.00
N ASP A 71 17.87 6.78 -10.29
CA ASP A 71 17.53 5.38 -10.10
C ASP A 71 16.38 5.26 -9.10
N GLU A 72 15.21 4.88 -9.60
CA GLU A 72 13.97 4.79 -8.82
C GLU A 72 14.07 3.76 -7.69
N GLU A 73 14.78 2.65 -7.90
CA GLU A 73 15.00 1.63 -6.87
C GLU A 73 15.83 2.19 -5.71
N LEU A 74 16.89 2.93 -6.00
CA LEU A 74 17.70 3.59 -4.96
C LEU A 74 16.90 4.66 -4.22
N VAL A 75 16.12 5.47 -4.94
CA VAL A 75 15.22 6.47 -4.32
C VAL A 75 14.24 5.80 -3.38
N TYR A 76 13.60 4.72 -3.82
CA TYR A 76 12.68 3.94 -2.98
C TYR A 76 13.38 3.40 -1.72
N GLN A 77 14.54 2.77 -1.87
CA GLN A 77 15.31 2.21 -0.76
C GLN A 77 15.75 3.26 0.26
N VAL A 78 16.19 4.44 -0.20
CA VAL A 78 16.54 5.56 0.69
C VAL A 78 15.33 6.02 1.48
N MET A 79 14.17 6.13 0.86
CA MET A 79 12.94 6.56 1.53
C MET A 79 12.37 5.49 2.47
N GLU A 80 12.52 4.20 2.14
CA GLU A 80 11.99 3.08 2.93
C GLU A 80 12.81 2.82 4.20
N SER A 81 14.13 2.77 4.07
CA SER A 81 15.04 2.35 5.16
C SER A 81 16.37 3.11 5.22
N GLY A 82 16.74 3.84 4.16
CA GLY A 82 18.02 4.52 4.08
C GLY A 82 18.19 5.58 5.16
N THR A 83 17.14 6.33 5.48
CA THR A 83 17.18 7.36 6.54
C THR A 83 17.57 6.78 7.90
N GLU A 84 16.99 5.62 8.29
CA GLU A 84 17.32 4.93 9.54
C GLU A 84 18.79 4.47 9.56
N LYS A 85 19.27 3.92 8.44
CA LYS A 85 20.66 3.50 8.28
C LYS A 85 21.65 4.65 8.34
N LEU A 86 21.30 5.79 7.73
CA LEU A 86 22.12 6.99 7.79
C LEU A 86 22.19 7.60 9.20
N MET A 87 21.12 7.49 10.00
CA MET A 87 21.11 7.90 11.40
C MET A 87 22.06 7.10 12.28
N GLU A 88 22.41 5.86 11.90
CA GLU A 88 23.44 5.07 12.58
C GLU A 88 24.85 5.64 12.36
N LEU A 89 25.07 6.39 11.26
CA LEU A 89 26.36 6.98 10.90
C LEU A 89 26.55 8.39 11.49
N GLY A 90 25.45 9.12 11.73
CA GLY A 90 25.52 10.50 12.21
C GLY A 90 24.16 11.19 12.29
N GLU A 91 24.19 12.50 12.54
CA GLU A 91 22.99 13.33 12.59
C GLU A 91 22.40 13.52 11.18
N VAL A 92 21.14 13.13 10.99
CA VAL A 92 20.43 13.29 9.71
C VAL A 92 19.41 14.42 9.83
N ARG A 93 19.51 15.38 8.90
CA ARG A 93 18.53 16.46 8.75
C ARG A 93 17.87 16.34 7.38
N CYS A 94 16.55 16.47 7.35
CA CYS A 94 15.76 16.36 6.13
C CYS A 94 15.09 17.70 5.82
N THR A 95 15.03 18.04 4.54
CA THR A 95 14.22 19.18 4.07
C THR A 95 12.74 18.87 4.15
N LYS A 96 11.90 19.90 4.06
CA LYS A 96 10.45 19.73 3.97
C LYS A 96 10.05 18.94 2.71
N ASN A 97 10.76 19.14 1.61
CA ASN A 97 10.50 18.41 0.37
C ASN A 97 10.71 16.90 0.57
N PHE A 98 11.82 16.51 1.18
CA PHE A 98 12.08 15.10 1.50
C PHE A 98 11.01 14.52 2.43
N LEU A 99 10.62 15.26 3.48
CA LEU A 99 9.62 14.81 4.45
C LEU A 99 8.19 14.72 3.86
N ASN A 100 7.89 15.46 2.81
CA ASN A 100 6.60 15.38 2.12
C ASN A 100 6.48 14.12 1.24
N HIS A 101 7.61 13.54 0.81
CA HIS A 101 7.63 12.27 0.10
C HIS A 101 7.81 11.14 1.12
N HIS A 102 6.96 10.14 1.06
CA HIS A 102 6.97 9.04 2.03
C HIS A 102 6.66 7.71 1.37
N VAL A 103 6.95 6.64 2.09
CA VAL A 103 6.57 5.29 1.68
C VAL A 103 5.30 4.90 2.44
N VAL A 104 4.20 4.73 1.70
CA VAL A 104 2.96 4.17 2.23
C VAL A 104 3.15 2.67 2.42
N ARG A 105 3.37 2.24 3.65
CA ARG A 105 3.62 0.83 3.98
C ARG A 105 2.35 -0.01 4.00
N ARG A 106 1.22 0.61 4.36
CA ARG A 106 -0.09 -0.04 4.41
C ARG A 106 -1.16 0.89 3.89
N MET A 107 -1.95 0.37 2.97
CA MET A 107 -3.08 1.10 2.42
C MET A 107 -4.28 1.01 3.36
N LYS A 108 -4.86 2.15 3.72
CA LYS A 108 -6.13 2.17 4.46
C LYS A 108 -7.29 2.08 3.50
N VAL A 109 -7.95 0.94 3.52
CA VAL A 109 -9.11 0.64 2.69
C VAL A 109 -10.36 0.56 3.54
N SER A 110 -11.41 1.23 3.10
CA SER A 110 -12.74 1.13 3.69
C SER A 110 -13.72 0.54 2.68
N VAL A 111 -14.39 -0.53 3.07
CA VAL A 111 -15.41 -1.20 2.26
C VAL A 111 -16.77 -1.04 2.92
N GLY A 112 -17.67 -0.32 2.28
CA GLY A 112 -19.06 -0.18 2.69
C GLY A 112 -19.97 -1.12 1.89
N VAL A 113 -20.88 -1.79 2.57
CA VAL A 113 -21.88 -2.65 1.93
C VAL A 113 -23.27 -2.32 2.47
N SER A 114 -24.19 -2.07 1.55
CA SER A 114 -25.61 -1.86 1.84
C SER A 114 -26.50 -2.56 0.83
N VAL A 115 -27.77 -2.67 1.14
CA VAL A 115 -28.79 -3.25 0.23
C VAL A 115 -29.75 -2.17 -0.17
N SER A 116 -29.91 -1.96 -1.48
CA SER A 116 -30.84 -0.99 -2.06
C SER A 116 -31.50 -1.56 -3.30
N SER A 117 -32.83 -1.43 -3.39
CA SER A 117 -33.60 -1.85 -4.57
C SER A 117 -33.32 -3.28 -5.08
N GLY A 118 -33.06 -4.22 -4.17
CA GLY A 118 -32.78 -5.61 -4.52
C GLY A 118 -31.37 -5.87 -5.05
N LEU A 119 -30.47 -4.90 -4.91
CA LEU A 119 -29.05 -5.01 -5.27
C LEU A 119 -28.18 -4.74 -4.04
N LEU A 120 -26.94 -5.24 -4.09
CA LEU A 120 -25.89 -4.87 -3.16
C LEU A 120 -25.18 -3.62 -3.67
N ASP A 121 -25.16 -2.60 -2.84
CA ASP A 121 -24.33 -1.41 -3.07
C ASP A 121 -23.01 -1.61 -2.35
N LEU A 122 -21.94 -1.79 -3.13
CA LEU A 122 -20.57 -1.92 -2.65
C LEU A 122 -19.84 -0.60 -2.87
N SER A 123 -19.26 -0.06 -1.82
CA SER A 123 -18.37 1.12 -1.89
C SER A 123 -16.98 0.78 -1.40
N ILE A 124 -15.97 1.22 -2.15
CA ILE A 124 -14.55 1.03 -1.81
C ILE A 124 -13.91 2.41 -1.82
N THR A 125 -13.28 2.79 -0.72
CA THR A 125 -12.56 4.07 -0.59
C THR A 125 -11.19 3.84 0.03
N THR A 126 -10.23 4.66 -0.40
CA THR A 126 -8.86 4.69 0.12
C THR A 126 -8.60 6.07 0.74
N GLU A 127 -7.88 6.13 1.86
CA GLU A 127 -7.57 7.39 2.53
C GLU A 127 -6.24 7.99 2.05
N ASP A 128 -5.19 7.15 1.98
CA ASP A 128 -3.83 7.61 1.73
C ASP A 128 -3.44 7.61 0.24
N ILE A 129 -4.33 7.11 -0.64
CA ILE A 129 -4.04 6.88 -2.05
C ILE A 129 -5.18 7.43 -2.92
N PRO A 130 -4.86 8.19 -3.99
CA PRO A 130 -5.88 8.63 -4.92
C PRO A 130 -6.62 7.46 -5.57
N GLN A 131 -7.94 7.46 -5.50
CA GLN A 131 -8.79 6.42 -6.08
C GLN A 131 -8.51 6.18 -7.58
N ALA A 132 -8.08 7.21 -8.29
CA ALA A 132 -7.75 7.13 -9.71
C ALA A 132 -6.51 6.27 -10.00
N GLU A 133 -5.60 6.12 -9.03
CA GLU A 133 -4.35 5.34 -9.18
C GLU A 133 -4.51 3.88 -8.72
N LEU A 134 -5.63 3.55 -8.07
CA LEU A 134 -5.84 2.23 -7.48
C LEU A 134 -5.73 1.08 -8.49
N LEU A 135 -6.15 1.27 -9.75
CA LEU A 135 -6.02 0.24 -10.78
C LEU A 135 -4.57 0.01 -11.20
N ASP A 136 -3.79 1.08 -11.32
CA ASP A 136 -2.38 0.99 -11.71
C ASP A 136 -1.56 0.32 -10.58
N ILE A 137 -1.92 0.62 -9.32
CA ILE A 137 -1.37 -0.03 -8.13
C ILE A 137 -1.69 -1.53 -8.14
N LEU A 138 -2.96 -1.91 -8.36
CA LEU A 138 -3.37 -3.31 -8.43
C LEU A 138 -2.73 -4.04 -9.63
N ALA A 139 -2.55 -3.37 -10.76
CA ALA A 139 -1.84 -3.95 -11.91
C ALA A 139 -0.36 -4.21 -11.58
N SER A 140 0.28 -3.27 -10.88
CA SER A 140 1.66 -3.41 -10.41
C SER A 140 1.81 -4.52 -9.35
N TYR A 141 0.85 -4.62 -8.42
CA TYR A 141 0.75 -5.72 -7.45
C TYR A 141 0.66 -7.09 -8.16
N ARG A 142 -0.24 -7.23 -9.14
CA ARG A 142 -0.38 -8.47 -9.94
C ARG A 142 0.86 -8.80 -10.75
N ALA A 143 1.60 -7.79 -11.19
CA ALA A 143 2.91 -7.94 -11.84
C ALA A 143 4.05 -8.27 -10.86
N LYS A 144 3.75 -8.45 -9.55
CA LYS A 144 4.71 -8.77 -8.49
C LYS A 144 5.85 -7.76 -8.37
N LYS A 145 5.57 -6.47 -8.62
CA LYS A 145 6.50 -5.40 -8.32
C LYS A 145 6.61 -5.22 -6.80
N LYS A 146 7.74 -4.70 -6.33
CA LYS A 146 7.94 -4.42 -4.90
C LYS A 146 7.21 -3.18 -4.45
N TYR A 147 7.15 -2.16 -5.30
CA TYR A 147 6.55 -0.87 -5.02
C TYR A 147 5.85 -0.29 -6.26
N TYR A 148 5.03 0.71 -6.03
CA TYR A 148 4.44 1.58 -7.04
C TYR A 148 4.74 3.03 -6.67
N ARG A 149 5.20 3.84 -7.64
CA ARG A 149 5.42 5.26 -7.45
C ARG A 149 4.15 6.04 -7.77
N LEU A 150 3.65 6.77 -6.78
CA LEU A 150 2.49 7.64 -6.91
C LEU A 150 2.85 8.90 -7.73
N LYS A 151 1.83 9.56 -8.28
CA LYS A 151 2.02 10.78 -9.08
C LYS A 151 2.55 11.97 -8.27
N ASP A 152 2.36 11.97 -6.97
CA ASP A 152 2.91 12.98 -6.05
C ASP A 152 4.40 12.75 -5.71
N GLY A 153 4.99 11.65 -6.21
CA GLY A 153 6.37 11.26 -5.96
C GLY A 153 6.57 10.33 -4.77
N SER A 154 5.55 10.12 -3.94
CA SER A 154 5.57 9.13 -2.86
C SER A 154 5.57 7.70 -3.40
N PHE A 155 5.92 6.74 -2.55
CA PHE A 155 5.91 5.33 -2.91
C PHE A 155 4.86 4.56 -2.12
N MET A 156 4.26 3.56 -2.77
CA MET A 156 3.42 2.57 -2.14
C MET A 156 4.14 1.23 -2.13
N ASN A 157 4.37 0.67 -0.94
CA ASN A 157 4.84 -0.71 -0.80
C ASN A 157 3.71 -1.66 -1.21
N LEU A 158 3.99 -2.60 -2.12
CA LEU A 158 2.99 -3.51 -2.67
C LEU A 158 2.88 -4.84 -1.89
N ASP A 159 3.69 -5.06 -0.86
CA ASP A 159 3.52 -6.16 0.09
C ASP A 159 2.46 -5.80 1.14
N ASP A 160 1.21 -5.73 0.72
CA ASP A 160 0.07 -5.26 1.51
C ASP A 160 -1.13 -6.22 1.37
N SER A 161 -1.61 -6.72 2.52
CA SER A 161 -2.75 -7.63 2.58
C SER A 161 -4.06 -7.01 2.07
N SER A 162 -4.19 -5.68 2.14
CA SER A 162 -5.35 -4.97 1.59
C SER A 162 -5.37 -5.03 0.06
N LEU A 163 -4.19 -4.96 -0.59
CA LEU A 163 -4.07 -5.14 -2.05
C LEU A 163 -4.42 -6.55 -2.48
N GLN A 164 -3.98 -7.55 -1.71
CA GLN A 164 -4.36 -8.94 -1.95
C GLN A 164 -5.88 -9.09 -1.93
N MET A 165 -6.52 -8.65 -0.85
CA MET A 165 -7.98 -8.73 -0.68
C MET A 165 -8.73 -7.99 -1.79
N LEU A 166 -8.30 -6.78 -2.17
CA LEU A 166 -8.93 -6.03 -3.26
C LEU A 166 -8.76 -6.74 -4.61
N SER A 167 -7.59 -7.32 -4.88
CA SER A 167 -7.34 -8.09 -6.10
C SER A 167 -8.24 -9.33 -6.17
N GLU A 168 -8.33 -10.08 -5.08
CA GLU A 168 -9.21 -11.26 -4.97
C GLU A 168 -10.69 -10.87 -5.11
N MET A 169 -11.11 -9.77 -4.48
CA MET A 169 -12.48 -9.25 -4.59
C MET A 169 -12.81 -8.86 -6.04
N MET A 170 -11.88 -8.18 -6.71
CA MET A 170 -12.08 -7.77 -8.10
C MET A 170 -12.26 -8.96 -9.02
N ASP A 171 -11.45 -10.02 -8.85
CA ASP A 171 -11.49 -11.22 -9.68
C ASP A 171 -12.73 -12.07 -9.37
N ALA A 172 -12.96 -12.41 -8.12
CA ALA A 172 -14.05 -13.28 -7.71
C ALA A 172 -15.45 -12.69 -7.95
N MET A 173 -15.55 -11.37 -7.85
CA MET A 173 -16.80 -10.66 -8.12
C MET A 173 -16.91 -10.13 -9.55
N HIS A 174 -15.93 -10.39 -10.42
CA HIS A 174 -15.89 -9.89 -11.79
C HIS A 174 -16.21 -8.40 -11.87
N LEU A 175 -15.57 -7.61 -10.99
CA LEU A 175 -15.81 -6.17 -10.92
C LEU A 175 -15.22 -5.47 -12.14
N LYS A 176 -15.98 -4.57 -12.74
CA LYS A 176 -15.50 -3.80 -13.88
C LYS A 176 -14.52 -2.73 -13.42
N PRO A 177 -13.32 -2.62 -14.04
CA PRO A 177 -12.31 -1.65 -13.65
C PRO A 177 -12.85 -0.21 -13.53
N LYS A 178 -13.69 0.24 -14.48
CA LYS A 178 -14.28 1.58 -14.47
C LYS A 178 -15.21 1.84 -13.27
N GLU A 179 -15.93 0.82 -12.82
CA GLU A 179 -16.83 0.92 -11.65
C GLU A 179 -16.00 0.89 -10.36
N PHE A 180 -14.96 0.06 -10.34
CA PHE A 180 -14.03 -0.06 -9.23
C PHE A 180 -13.32 1.27 -8.93
N VAL A 181 -12.84 1.99 -9.96
CA VAL A 181 -12.23 3.34 -9.79
C VAL A 181 -13.23 4.35 -9.26
N LYS A 182 -14.53 4.26 -9.63
CA LYS A 182 -15.55 5.14 -9.09
C LYS A 182 -15.84 4.90 -7.61
N GLY A 183 -15.35 3.76 -7.07
CA GLY A 183 -15.54 3.38 -5.69
C GLY A 183 -16.98 3.00 -5.31
N LYS A 184 -17.89 2.88 -6.29
CA LYS A 184 -19.29 2.49 -6.07
C LYS A 184 -19.72 1.51 -7.14
N MET A 185 -20.28 0.38 -6.71
CA MET A 185 -20.69 -0.72 -7.59
C MET A 185 -21.99 -1.31 -7.12
N HIS A 186 -22.80 -1.77 -8.08
CA HIS A 186 -24.03 -2.50 -7.82
C HIS A 186 -23.85 -3.98 -8.18
N LEU A 187 -24.08 -4.86 -7.22
CA LEU A 187 -23.86 -6.28 -7.38
C LEU A 187 -25.16 -7.06 -7.15
N PRO A 188 -25.33 -8.20 -7.80
CA PRO A 188 -26.47 -9.07 -7.55
C PRO A 188 -26.47 -9.63 -6.12
N MET A 189 -27.66 -9.79 -5.54
CA MET A 189 -27.86 -10.28 -4.17
C MET A 189 -27.26 -11.65 -3.88
N TYR A 190 -27.15 -12.54 -4.87
CA TYR A 190 -26.55 -13.87 -4.68
C TYR A 190 -25.08 -13.83 -4.24
N ARG A 191 -24.40 -12.69 -4.38
CA ARG A 191 -23.02 -12.48 -3.94
C ARG A 191 -22.88 -12.13 -2.45
N THR A 192 -24.00 -11.94 -1.75
CA THR A 192 -24.05 -11.51 -0.34
C THR A 192 -23.18 -12.36 0.57
N LEU A 193 -23.36 -13.70 0.53
CA LEU A 193 -22.63 -14.62 1.43
C LEU A 193 -21.13 -14.64 1.14
N TYR A 194 -20.75 -14.58 -0.12
CA TYR A 194 -19.34 -14.55 -0.50
C TYR A 194 -18.67 -13.24 -0.02
N LEU A 195 -19.35 -12.11 -0.24
CA LEU A 195 -18.85 -10.82 0.22
C LEU A 195 -18.75 -10.74 1.74
N ASP A 196 -19.77 -11.24 2.46
CA ASP A 196 -19.76 -11.30 3.92
C ASP A 196 -18.58 -12.11 4.44
N LYS A 197 -18.36 -13.30 3.89
CA LYS A 197 -17.24 -14.18 4.25
C LYS A 197 -15.90 -13.52 3.99
N MET A 198 -15.70 -12.94 2.81
CA MET A 198 -14.48 -12.24 2.44
C MET A 198 -14.17 -11.10 3.41
N LEU A 199 -15.18 -10.31 3.81
CA LEU A 199 -15.02 -9.22 4.76
C LEU A 199 -14.86 -9.69 6.22
N GLU A 200 -15.31 -10.90 6.57
CA GLU A 200 -15.09 -11.50 7.89
C GLU A 200 -13.66 -12.06 8.03
N GLU A 201 -13.09 -12.59 6.96
CA GLU A 201 -11.78 -13.23 6.96
C GLU A 201 -10.60 -12.23 6.79
N ASN A 202 -10.89 -10.95 6.50
CA ASN A 202 -9.86 -9.95 6.23
C ASN A 202 -9.93 -8.77 7.21
N ASP A 203 -9.10 -8.81 8.23
CA ASP A 203 -8.96 -7.73 9.22
C ASP A 203 -8.16 -6.51 8.69
N SER A 204 -7.54 -6.63 7.52
CA SER A 204 -6.75 -5.57 6.91
C SER A 204 -7.57 -4.41 6.34
N VAL A 205 -8.89 -4.61 6.23
CA VAL A 205 -9.80 -3.66 5.62
C VAL A 205 -10.91 -3.28 6.60
N TYR A 206 -11.15 -1.98 6.75
CA TYR A 206 -12.30 -1.52 7.53
C TYR A 206 -13.60 -1.80 6.78
N SER A 207 -14.48 -2.65 7.34
CA SER A 207 -15.75 -3.00 6.70
C SER A 207 -16.94 -2.39 7.45
N LYS A 208 -17.78 -1.64 6.72
CA LYS A 208 -19.05 -1.11 7.24
C LYS A 208 -20.20 -1.83 6.55
N ARG A 209 -20.96 -2.62 7.31
CA ARG A 209 -22.13 -3.37 6.83
C ARG A 209 -23.40 -2.74 7.41
N ASP A 210 -24.35 -2.39 6.58
CA ASP A 210 -25.60 -1.82 7.05
C ASP A 210 -26.51 -2.88 7.72
N SER A 211 -27.59 -2.42 8.36
CA SER A 211 -28.52 -3.30 9.07
C SER A 211 -29.29 -4.22 8.13
N HIS A 212 -29.57 -3.76 6.90
CA HIS A 212 -30.31 -4.52 5.91
C HIS A 212 -29.44 -5.65 5.34
N PHE A 213 -28.18 -5.37 4.99
CA PHE A 213 -27.22 -6.39 4.58
C PHE A 213 -27.05 -7.47 5.65
N ARG A 214 -26.90 -7.08 6.93
CA ARG A 214 -26.80 -8.06 8.04
C ARG A 214 -28.04 -8.94 8.18
N LYS A 215 -29.25 -8.38 7.96
CA LYS A 215 -30.50 -9.17 7.97
C LYS A 215 -30.51 -10.19 6.84
N VAL A 216 -30.12 -9.78 5.63
CA VAL A 216 -30.04 -10.67 4.46
C VAL A 216 -29.03 -11.81 4.70
N VAL A 217 -27.83 -11.48 5.19
CA VAL A 217 -26.80 -12.49 5.56
C VAL A 217 -27.35 -13.47 6.59
N LYS A 218 -28.01 -12.97 7.65
CA LYS A 218 -28.64 -13.80 8.67
C LYS A 218 -29.70 -14.72 8.06
N GLY A 219 -30.54 -14.16 7.18
CA GLY A 219 -31.56 -14.96 6.46
C GLY A 219 -30.92 -16.11 5.69
N PHE A 220 -29.86 -15.87 4.93
CA PHE A 220 -29.15 -16.93 4.20
C PHE A 220 -28.45 -17.95 5.10
N LYS A 221 -27.85 -17.51 6.22
CA LYS A 221 -27.18 -18.41 7.18
C LYS A 221 -28.18 -19.30 7.92
N THR A 222 -29.43 -18.85 8.12
CA THR A 222 -30.52 -19.58 8.85
C THR A 222 -31.40 -20.43 7.94
N VAL A 223 -31.10 -20.54 6.64
CA VAL A 223 -31.88 -21.32 5.65
C VAL A 223 -32.06 -22.78 6.07
N LYS A 224 -31.15 -23.37 6.83
CA LYS A 224 -31.29 -24.74 7.34
C LYS A 224 -32.49 -24.88 8.30
N ASP A 225 -32.88 -23.80 8.97
CA ASP A 225 -33.94 -23.73 9.96
C ASP A 225 -35.20 -23.02 9.40
N ALA A 226 -35.22 -22.74 8.07
CA ALA A 226 -36.37 -22.09 7.45
C ALA A 226 -37.56 -23.04 7.37
N ASP A 227 -38.73 -22.57 7.80
CA ASP A 227 -39.99 -23.31 7.84
C ASP A 227 -40.63 -23.51 6.44
N PHE A 228 -39.81 -23.66 5.39
CA PHE A 228 -40.31 -24.03 4.07
C PHE A 228 -40.50 -25.52 4.00
N GLU A 229 -41.77 -25.96 3.97
CA GLU A 229 -42.13 -27.37 3.78
C GLU A 229 -42.05 -27.74 2.31
N GLU A 230 -41.48 -28.91 2.05
CA GLU A 230 -41.47 -29.48 0.69
C GLU A 230 -42.89 -29.85 0.28
N PRO A 231 -43.25 -29.77 -1.03
CA PRO A 231 -44.50 -30.27 -1.53
C PRO A 231 -44.70 -31.74 -1.09
N GLU A 232 -45.86 -32.05 -0.54
CA GLU A 232 -46.15 -33.42 -0.03
C GLU A 232 -45.85 -34.53 -1.03
N SER A 233 -46.12 -34.27 -2.32
CA SER A 233 -45.86 -35.19 -3.42
C SER A 233 -44.38 -35.52 -3.61
N LEU A 234 -43.48 -34.64 -3.19
CA LEU A 234 -42.02 -34.76 -3.36
C LEU A 234 -41.29 -35.10 -2.06
N SER A 235 -41.93 -34.91 -0.91
CA SER A 235 -41.27 -35.03 0.41
C SER A 235 -40.71 -36.45 0.67
N ARG A 236 -41.31 -37.47 0.11
CA ARG A 236 -40.86 -38.89 0.24
C ARG A 236 -39.82 -39.29 -0.81
N ILE A 237 -39.71 -38.55 -1.90
CA ILE A 237 -38.83 -38.86 -3.04
C ILE A 237 -37.51 -38.08 -2.95
N MET A 238 -37.58 -36.87 -2.39
CA MET A 238 -36.39 -36.01 -2.29
C MET A 238 -35.39 -36.50 -1.25
N ARG A 239 -34.11 -36.58 -1.66
CA ARG A 239 -32.99 -36.87 -0.76
C ARG A 239 -32.69 -35.65 0.12
N LYS A 240 -32.04 -35.88 1.27
CA LYS A 240 -31.73 -34.82 2.26
C LYS A 240 -31.06 -33.56 1.64
N TYR A 241 -30.11 -33.73 0.72
CA TYR A 241 -29.48 -32.61 0.07
C TYR A 241 -30.41 -31.84 -0.88
N GLN A 242 -31.36 -32.53 -1.52
CA GLN A 242 -32.36 -31.91 -2.39
C GLN A 242 -33.38 -31.09 -1.57
N LYS A 243 -33.80 -31.59 -0.41
CA LYS A 243 -34.62 -30.82 0.54
C LYS A 243 -33.92 -29.56 1.02
N ASN A 244 -32.64 -29.67 1.36
CA ASN A 244 -31.85 -28.50 1.71
C ASN A 244 -31.73 -27.52 0.54
N GLY A 245 -31.52 -28.02 -0.67
CA GLY A 245 -31.48 -27.18 -1.89
C GLY A 245 -32.84 -26.49 -2.16
N PHE A 246 -33.95 -27.18 -1.97
CA PHE A 246 -35.30 -26.61 -2.10
C PHE A 246 -35.49 -25.44 -1.11
N LYS A 247 -35.20 -25.66 0.17
CA LYS A 247 -35.27 -24.60 1.20
C LYS A 247 -34.41 -23.40 0.84
N TRP A 248 -33.22 -23.67 0.34
CA TRP A 248 -32.28 -22.63 -0.10
C TRP A 248 -32.84 -21.80 -1.26
N LEU A 249 -33.38 -22.45 -2.29
CA LEU A 249 -34.02 -21.79 -3.42
C LEU A 249 -35.23 -20.96 -3.01
N ARG A 250 -36.08 -21.47 -2.10
CA ARG A 250 -37.23 -20.72 -1.57
C ARG A 250 -36.83 -19.48 -0.78
N THR A 251 -35.71 -19.55 -0.07
CA THR A 251 -35.17 -18.36 0.64
C THR A 251 -34.63 -17.29 -0.33
N LEU A 252 -34.15 -17.68 -1.52
CA LEU A 252 -33.73 -16.74 -2.55
C LEU A 252 -34.93 -16.06 -3.25
N GLU A 253 -36.08 -16.70 -3.26
CA GLU A 253 -37.29 -16.19 -3.88
C GLU A 253 -38.07 -15.23 -2.96
N ALA A 254 -37.96 -15.39 -1.64
CA ALA A 254 -38.65 -14.62 -0.61
C ALA A 254 -37.91 -13.32 -0.28
#